data_cecbe503c152485ed88e33567f5fe662
#
_entry.id   cecbe503c152485ed88e33567f5fe662
#
_cell.length_a   1.000
_cell.length_b   1.000
_cell.length_c   1.000
_cell.angle_alpha   90.00
_cell.angle_beta   90.00
_cell.angle_gamma   90.00
#
_symmetry.space_group_name_H-M   'P 1'
#
loop_
_entity.id
_entity.type
_entity.pdbx_description
1 polymer ?
#
loop_
_entity_poly.entity_id
_entity_poly.type
_entity_poly.pdbx_seq_one_letter_code
_entity_poly.pdbx_strand_id
1 'polypeptide(L)'
;MSLLSTRDLSRHFGGLKAVENVDFDLPAGQVRALIGPNGAGKTTFVGMLSGRIPASRGQIVFDGRDVTSEPAHRRIRAGMAYTFQITSVYGRLPVTENVALAVRWRTDGDEAETGRRVREALDRVGIADRADQLAGDLSYGHQRLLEIAMGLSQGPRLLILDEPTQG
;
A
#
# COMPACT_ATOMS: atom_id res chain seq x y z
N MET A 1 -13.58 -0.69 -17.37
CA MET A 1 -12.21 -0.15 -17.55
C MET A 1 -11.34 -0.70 -16.44
N SER A 2 -10.11 -1.09 -16.76
CA SER A 2 -9.15 -1.56 -15.76
C SER A 2 -8.63 -0.39 -14.93
N LEU A 3 -8.58 -0.56 -13.61
CA LEU A 3 -7.94 0.39 -12.70
C LEU A 3 -6.41 0.24 -12.73
N LEU A 4 -5.95 -1.03 -12.78
CA LEU A 4 -4.53 -1.36 -12.87
C LEU A 4 -4.36 -2.47 -13.92
N SER A 5 -3.41 -2.32 -14.82
CA SER A 5 -3.03 -3.39 -15.73
C SER A 5 -1.52 -3.46 -15.92
N THR A 6 -1.03 -4.66 -16.21
CA THR A 6 0.36 -4.87 -16.64
C THR A 6 0.40 -5.64 -17.94
N ARG A 7 1.43 -5.41 -18.75
CA ARG A 7 1.69 -6.14 -19.99
C ARG A 7 3.17 -6.50 -20.06
N ASP A 8 3.47 -7.77 -20.32
CA ASP A 8 4.83 -8.33 -20.41
C ASP A 8 5.75 -7.94 -19.23
N LEU A 9 5.15 -7.71 -18.04
CA LEU A 9 5.89 -7.16 -16.90
C LEU A 9 6.91 -8.17 -16.39
N SER A 10 8.18 -7.75 -16.36
CA SER A 10 9.29 -8.63 -15.99
C SER A 10 10.28 -7.92 -15.07
N ARG A 11 10.88 -8.68 -14.14
CA ARG A 11 11.98 -8.23 -13.31
C ARG A 11 13.04 -9.31 -13.21
N HIS A 12 14.26 -8.95 -13.62
CA HIS A 12 15.44 -9.78 -13.51
C HIS A 12 16.45 -9.16 -12.55
N PHE A 13 17.08 -9.98 -11.72
CA PHE A 13 18.19 -9.60 -10.84
C PHE A 13 19.45 -10.40 -11.30
N GLY A 14 20.28 -9.76 -12.14
CA GLY A 14 21.34 -10.49 -12.82
C GLY A 14 20.79 -11.64 -13.66
N GLY A 15 21.22 -12.87 -13.39
CA GLY A 15 20.73 -14.08 -14.06
C GLY A 15 19.40 -14.62 -13.54
N LEU A 16 18.90 -14.11 -12.40
CA LEU A 16 17.63 -14.58 -11.80
C LEU A 16 16.45 -13.87 -12.40
N LYS A 17 15.54 -14.61 -13.03
CA LYS A 17 14.24 -14.14 -13.50
C LYS A 17 13.22 -14.23 -12.38
N ALA A 18 13.10 -13.19 -11.57
CA ALA A 18 12.20 -13.17 -10.41
C ALA A 18 10.72 -13.05 -10.81
N VAL A 19 10.44 -12.32 -11.87
CA VAL A 19 9.10 -12.18 -12.50
C VAL A 19 9.32 -12.14 -14.00
N GLU A 20 8.53 -12.86 -14.79
CA GLU A 20 8.67 -12.90 -16.23
C GLU A 20 7.35 -12.90 -16.95
N ASN A 21 7.17 -11.94 -17.88
CA ASN A 21 6.05 -11.80 -18.80
C ASN A 21 4.67 -11.86 -18.12
N VAL A 22 4.48 -11.12 -17.02
CA VAL A 22 3.22 -11.14 -16.29
C VAL A 22 2.26 -10.11 -16.87
N ASP A 23 1.16 -10.61 -17.43
CA ASP A 23 -0.04 -9.85 -17.76
C ASP A 23 -1.02 -9.94 -16.59
N PHE A 24 -1.48 -8.79 -16.13
CA PHE A 24 -2.41 -8.70 -15.01
C PHE A 24 -3.44 -7.62 -15.29
N ASP A 25 -4.66 -7.83 -14.84
CA ASP A 25 -5.75 -6.87 -15.00
C ASP A 25 -6.62 -6.83 -13.74
N LEU A 26 -6.80 -5.62 -13.20
CA LEU A 26 -7.61 -5.35 -12.02
C LEU A 26 -8.62 -4.26 -12.32
N PRO A 27 -9.88 -4.60 -12.57
CA PRO A 27 -10.96 -3.64 -12.66
C PRO A 27 -11.20 -2.89 -11.34
N ALA A 28 -11.74 -1.67 -11.42
CA ALA A 28 -12.15 -0.94 -10.22
C ALA A 28 -13.21 -1.72 -9.42
N GLY A 29 -13.12 -1.62 -8.09
CA GLY A 29 -14.04 -2.28 -7.17
C GLY A 29 -13.81 -3.78 -6.99
N GLN A 30 -12.76 -4.36 -7.59
CA GLN A 30 -12.40 -5.76 -7.40
C GLN A 30 -11.27 -5.94 -6.39
N VAL A 31 -11.29 -7.10 -5.74
CA VAL A 31 -10.20 -7.61 -4.90
C VAL A 31 -9.53 -8.79 -5.61
N ARG A 32 -8.21 -8.79 -5.67
CA ARG A 32 -7.41 -9.88 -6.23
C ARG A 32 -6.40 -10.37 -5.22
N ALA A 33 -6.37 -11.68 -5.00
CA ALA A 33 -5.34 -12.32 -4.19
C ALA A 33 -4.23 -12.88 -5.10
N LEU A 34 -2.99 -12.58 -4.76
CA LEU A 34 -1.80 -13.18 -5.38
C LEU A 34 -1.37 -14.36 -4.52
N ILE A 35 -1.58 -15.56 -5.00
CA ILE A 35 -1.31 -16.80 -4.29
C ILE A 35 -0.15 -17.53 -4.96
N GLY A 36 0.72 -18.14 -4.18
CA GLY A 36 1.84 -18.92 -4.66
C GLY A 36 2.85 -19.23 -3.56
N PRO A 37 3.78 -20.17 -3.78
CA PRO A 37 4.80 -20.54 -2.80
C PRO A 37 5.76 -19.38 -2.50
N ASN A 38 6.57 -19.55 -1.45
CA ASN A 38 7.69 -18.61 -1.18
C ASN A 38 8.67 -18.64 -2.34
N GLY A 39 9.17 -17.47 -2.72
CA GLY A 39 10.05 -17.34 -3.89
C GLY A 39 9.34 -17.26 -5.26
N ALA A 40 8.00 -17.35 -5.31
CA ALA A 40 7.25 -17.25 -6.57
C ALA A 40 7.21 -15.83 -7.19
N GLY A 41 7.96 -14.87 -6.64
CA GLY A 41 8.03 -13.50 -7.17
C GLY A 41 6.89 -12.57 -6.74
N LYS A 42 5.98 -12.98 -5.83
CA LYS A 42 4.85 -12.16 -5.37
C LYS A 42 5.27 -10.78 -4.87
N THR A 43 6.19 -10.74 -3.90
CA THR A 43 6.72 -9.48 -3.33
C THR A 43 7.44 -8.63 -4.39
N THR A 44 8.15 -9.27 -5.33
CA THR A 44 8.79 -8.56 -6.45
C THR A 44 7.74 -7.94 -7.37
N PHE A 45 6.69 -8.68 -7.73
CA PHE A 45 5.61 -8.19 -8.56
C PHE A 45 4.89 -7.01 -7.90
N VAL A 46 4.50 -7.16 -6.64
CA VAL A 46 3.88 -6.10 -5.84
C VAL A 46 4.82 -4.89 -5.67
N GLY A 47 6.12 -5.14 -5.48
CA GLY A 47 7.16 -4.10 -5.45
C GLY A 47 7.27 -3.31 -6.75
N MET A 48 7.09 -3.97 -7.91
CA MET A 48 7.03 -3.28 -9.20
C MET A 48 5.74 -2.44 -9.33
N LEU A 49 4.59 -2.98 -8.93
CA LEU A 49 3.32 -2.24 -8.94
C LEU A 49 3.37 -0.98 -8.08
N SER A 50 3.99 -1.06 -6.90
CA SER A 50 4.13 0.07 -5.97
C SER A 50 5.24 1.07 -6.35
N GLY A 51 6.08 0.75 -7.35
CA GLY A 51 7.21 1.60 -7.77
C GLY A 51 8.43 1.53 -6.85
N ARG A 52 8.51 0.54 -5.95
CA ARG A 52 9.65 0.27 -5.07
C ARG A 52 10.75 -0.52 -5.78
N ILE A 53 10.35 -1.37 -6.71
CA ILE A 53 11.24 -2.15 -7.55
C ILE A 53 11.00 -1.70 -9.00
N PRO A 54 12.04 -1.25 -9.72
CA PRO A 54 11.89 -0.92 -11.13
C PRO A 54 11.65 -2.19 -11.96
N ALA A 55 10.80 -2.11 -12.95
CA ALA A 55 10.65 -3.17 -13.94
C ALA A 55 11.90 -3.27 -14.82
N SER A 56 12.25 -4.48 -15.26
CA SER A 56 13.28 -4.69 -16.29
C SER A 56 12.68 -4.56 -17.68
N ARG A 57 11.38 -4.93 -17.84
CA ARG A 57 10.64 -4.87 -19.10
C ARG A 57 9.14 -4.84 -18.80
N GLY A 58 8.36 -4.46 -19.81
CA GLY A 58 6.91 -4.42 -19.74
C GLY A 58 6.35 -3.07 -19.34
N GLN A 59 5.06 -3.03 -19.10
CA GLN A 59 4.32 -1.79 -18.85
C GLN A 59 3.39 -1.96 -17.66
N ILE A 60 3.22 -0.88 -16.89
CA ILE A 60 2.25 -0.76 -15.79
C ILE A 60 1.38 0.45 -16.09
N VAL A 61 0.09 0.22 -16.25
CA VAL A 61 -0.91 1.29 -16.46
C VAL A 61 -1.82 1.35 -15.23
N PHE A 62 -1.93 2.53 -14.63
CA PHE A 62 -2.82 2.80 -13.51
C PHE A 62 -3.75 3.95 -13.86
N ASP A 63 -5.06 3.71 -13.75
CA ASP A 63 -6.10 4.70 -14.07
C ASP A 63 -5.90 5.34 -15.45
N GLY A 64 -5.58 4.51 -16.44
CA GLY A 64 -5.35 4.92 -17.82
C GLY A 64 -4.01 5.63 -18.09
N ARG A 65 -3.13 5.78 -17.08
CA ARG A 65 -1.83 6.44 -17.20
C ARG A 65 -0.71 5.42 -17.08
N ASP A 66 0.29 5.51 -17.95
CA ASP A 66 1.53 4.74 -17.80
C ASP A 66 2.31 5.25 -16.58
N VAL A 67 2.55 4.35 -15.62
CA VAL A 67 3.29 4.62 -14.39
C VAL A 67 4.55 3.77 -14.28
N THR A 68 4.95 3.11 -15.36
CA THR A 68 6.05 2.12 -15.37
C THR A 68 7.35 2.68 -14.78
N SER A 69 7.72 3.89 -15.17
CA SER A 69 8.93 4.58 -14.71
C SER A 69 8.71 5.50 -13.51
N GLU A 70 7.46 5.63 -13.03
CA GLU A 70 7.14 6.54 -11.93
C GLU A 70 7.62 5.98 -10.59
N PRO A 71 8.32 6.77 -9.77
CA PRO A 71 8.73 6.35 -8.44
C PRO A 71 7.54 6.21 -7.48
N ALA A 72 7.73 5.45 -6.40
CA ALA A 72 6.68 5.13 -5.44
C ALA A 72 5.89 6.35 -4.94
N HIS A 73 6.56 7.46 -4.61
CA HIS A 73 5.90 8.66 -4.10
C HIS A 73 4.93 9.31 -5.11
N ARG A 74 5.21 9.21 -6.41
CA ARG A 74 4.30 9.71 -7.46
C ARG A 74 3.10 8.79 -7.64
N ARG A 75 3.30 7.47 -7.53
CA ARG A 75 2.19 6.50 -7.57
C ARG A 75 1.27 6.65 -6.35
N ILE A 76 1.84 6.94 -5.17
CA ILE A 76 1.04 7.27 -3.97
C ILE A 76 0.18 8.52 -4.23
N ARG A 77 0.77 9.57 -4.78
CA ARG A 77 0.02 10.79 -5.14
C ARG A 77 -1.05 10.53 -6.21
N ALA A 78 -0.83 9.57 -7.10
CA ALA A 78 -1.82 9.16 -8.08
C ALA A 78 -2.99 8.35 -7.48
N GLY A 79 -2.88 7.91 -6.22
CA GLY A 79 -3.94 7.19 -5.51
C GLY A 79 -3.66 5.72 -5.23
N MET A 80 -2.40 5.29 -5.28
CA MET A 80 -2.02 3.97 -4.76
C MET A 80 -1.65 4.08 -3.27
N ALA A 81 -1.96 3.05 -2.49
CA ALA A 81 -1.40 2.86 -1.16
C ALA A 81 -0.81 1.44 -1.05
N TYR A 82 0.22 1.31 -0.26
CA TYR A 82 0.93 0.06 -0.05
C TYR A 82 1.25 -0.13 1.43
N THR A 83 0.99 -1.32 1.97
CA THR A 83 1.45 -1.72 3.30
C THR A 83 2.70 -2.56 3.19
N PHE A 84 3.63 -2.39 4.12
CA PHE A 84 4.90 -3.13 4.14
C PHE A 84 4.72 -4.52 4.77
N GLN A 85 5.60 -5.45 4.42
CA GLN A 85 5.68 -6.78 5.03
C GLN A 85 6.12 -6.70 6.50
N ILE A 86 6.98 -5.74 6.85
CA ILE A 86 7.41 -5.43 8.21
C ILE A 86 6.65 -4.21 8.70
N THR A 87 6.07 -4.29 9.90
CA THR A 87 5.32 -3.20 10.52
C THR A 87 6.15 -1.93 10.59
N SER A 88 5.64 -0.85 9.99
CA SER A 88 6.31 0.45 9.87
C SER A 88 5.51 1.53 10.60
N VAL A 89 5.30 1.34 11.91
CA VAL A 89 4.64 2.31 12.77
C VAL A 89 5.65 3.09 13.60
N TYR A 90 5.35 4.34 13.89
CA TYR A 90 6.12 5.16 14.82
C TYR A 90 5.72 4.81 16.25
N GLY A 91 6.40 3.85 16.86
CA GLY A 91 6.02 3.25 18.15
C GLY A 91 5.91 4.25 19.31
N ARG A 92 6.65 5.37 19.26
CA ARG A 92 6.61 6.42 20.28
C ARG A 92 5.51 7.46 20.08
N LEU A 93 4.74 7.36 19.01
CA LEU A 93 3.61 8.23 18.72
C LEU A 93 2.29 7.53 19.00
N PRO A 94 1.25 8.25 19.40
CA PRO A 94 -0.11 7.73 19.47
C PRO A 94 -0.58 7.15 18.14
N VAL A 95 -1.55 6.25 18.20
CA VAL A 95 -2.22 5.66 17.03
C VAL A 95 -2.75 6.75 16.10
N THR A 96 -3.43 7.77 16.66
CA THR A 96 -3.94 8.94 15.91
C THR A 96 -2.85 9.66 15.15
N GLU A 97 -1.70 9.92 15.79
CA GLU A 97 -0.60 10.65 15.14
C GLU A 97 0.04 9.85 14.01
N ASN A 98 0.16 8.53 14.15
CA ASN A 98 0.64 7.67 13.06
C ASN A 98 -0.23 7.84 11.80
N VAL A 99 -1.55 7.83 11.96
CA VAL A 99 -2.48 8.00 10.83
C VAL A 99 -2.47 9.44 10.32
N ALA A 100 -2.40 10.44 11.21
CA ALA A 100 -2.32 11.84 10.84
C ALA A 100 -1.09 12.14 9.97
N LEU A 101 0.08 11.62 10.34
CA LEU A 101 1.31 11.77 9.54
C LEU A 101 1.15 11.19 8.12
N ALA A 102 0.43 10.09 7.98
CA ALA A 102 0.21 9.47 6.68
C ALA A 102 -0.69 10.31 5.76
N VAL A 103 -1.57 11.15 6.31
CA VAL A 103 -2.58 11.87 5.53
C VAL A 103 -2.35 13.38 5.41
N ARG A 104 -1.55 14.00 6.27
CA ARG A 104 -1.31 15.47 6.29
C ARG A 104 -0.92 16.07 4.94
N TRP A 105 -0.12 15.35 4.16
CA TRP A 105 0.28 15.82 2.83
C TRP A 105 -0.91 15.95 1.85
N ARG A 106 -2.01 15.28 2.13
CA ARG A 106 -3.23 15.27 1.30
C ARG A 106 -4.23 16.33 1.72
N THR A 107 -4.16 16.77 2.96
CA THR A 107 -5.08 17.73 3.57
C THR A 107 -4.51 19.15 3.58
N ASP A 108 -3.29 19.31 3.04
CA ASP A 108 -2.60 20.63 2.93
C ASP A 108 -2.53 21.38 4.27
N GLY A 109 -2.47 20.62 5.38
CA GLY A 109 -2.42 21.15 6.73
C GLY A 109 -3.79 21.50 7.34
N ASP A 110 -4.90 21.16 6.68
CA ASP A 110 -6.24 21.25 7.29
C ASP A 110 -6.38 20.20 8.40
N GLU A 111 -6.27 20.65 9.64
CA GLU A 111 -6.34 19.77 10.83
C GLU A 111 -7.76 19.21 11.04
N ALA A 112 -8.83 19.91 10.64
CA ALA A 112 -10.19 19.41 10.76
C ALA A 112 -10.41 18.23 9.80
N GLU A 113 -10.00 18.38 8.54
CA GLU A 113 -10.05 17.33 7.54
C GLU A 113 -9.11 16.17 7.90
N THR A 114 -7.90 16.46 8.40
CA THR A 114 -6.97 15.44 8.90
C THR A 114 -7.62 14.62 10.00
N GLY A 115 -8.18 15.26 11.02
CA GLY A 115 -8.85 14.59 12.14
C GLY A 115 -10.06 13.76 11.70
N ARG A 116 -10.84 14.23 10.72
CA ARG A 116 -11.94 13.46 10.14
C ARG A 116 -11.45 12.17 9.50
N ARG A 117 -10.45 12.26 8.63
CA ARG A 117 -9.86 11.11 7.93
C ARG A 117 -9.22 10.11 8.89
N VAL A 118 -8.56 10.60 9.94
CA VAL A 118 -7.98 9.76 10.99
C VAL A 118 -9.08 8.92 11.65
N ARG A 119 -10.16 9.58 12.13
CA ARG A 119 -11.27 8.87 12.77
C ARG A 119 -11.90 7.83 11.85
N GLU A 120 -12.24 8.22 10.62
CA GLU A 120 -12.84 7.30 9.64
C GLU A 120 -11.95 6.09 9.35
N ALA A 121 -10.63 6.29 9.27
CA ALA A 121 -9.71 5.19 9.02
C ALA A 121 -9.61 4.23 10.22
N LEU A 122 -9.54 4.76 11.45
CA LEU A 122 -9.49 3.95 12.67
C LEU A 122 -10.80 3.18 12.90
N ASP A 123 -11.94 3.81 12.65
CA ASP A 123 -13.25 3.15 12.71
C ASP A 123 -13.35 1.99 11.72
N ARG A 124 -12.89 2.20 10.48
CA ARG A 124 -12.91 1.17 9.43
C ARG A 124 -12.12 -0.09 9.78
N VAL A 125 -11.03 0.05 10.51
CA VAL A 125 -10.20 -1.10 10.92
C VAL A 125 -10.52 -1.58 12.34
N GLY A 126 -11.43 -0.90 13.06
CA GLY A 126 -11.92 -1.33 14.37
C GLY A 126 -10.94 -1.12 15.52
N ILE A 127 -10.08 -0.08 15.47
CA ILE A 127 -9.13 0.26 16.55
C ILE A 127 -9.30 1.70 17.07
N ALA A 128 -10.45 2.29 16.87
CA ALA A 128 -10.73 3.66 17.32
C ALA A 128 -10.67 3.80 18.87
N ASP A 129 -10.98 2.73 19.62
CA ASP A 129 -10.85 2.66 21.07
C ASP A 129 -9.40 2.78 21.57
N ARG A 130 -8.42 2.65 20.68
CA ARG A 130 -6.97 2.72 20.97
C ARG A 130 -6.31 3.98 20.43
N ALA A 131 -7.10 4.97 20.06
CA ALA A 131 -6.66 6.18 19.36
C ALA A 131 -5.50 6.90 20.09
N ASP A 132 -5.55 7.00 21.41
CA ASP A 132 -4.57 7.70 22.25
C ASP A 132 -3.43 6.79 22.76
N GLN A 133 -3.49 5.47 22.49
CA GLN A 133 -2.45 4.53 22.88
C GLN A 133 -1.20 4.72 22.03
N LEU A 134 -0.01 4.54 22.63
CA LEU A 134 1.23 4.50 21.87
C LEU A 134 1.23 3.30 20.91
N ALA A 135 1.61 3.53 19.66
CA ALA A 135 1.61 2.48 18.65
C ALA A 135 2.55 1.32 19.00
N GLY A 136 3.63 1.59 19.74
CA GLY A 136 4.56 0.56 20.22
C GLY A 136 3.97 -0.39 21.25
N ASP A 137 2.93 0.04 21.98
CA ASP A 137 2.26 -0.78 23.02
C ASP A 137 1.13 -1.64 22.44
N LEU A 138 0.84 -1.49 21.17
CA LEU A 138 -0.12 -2.34 20.47
C LEU A 138 0.43 -3.75 20.25
N SER A 139 -0.45 -4.75 20.30
CA SER A 139 -0.09 -6.08 19.80
C SER A 139 0.27 -6.02 18.31
N TYR A 140 1.04 -6.99 17.81
CA TYR A 140 1.43 -7.08 16.42
C TYR A 140 0.22 -6.98 15.46
N GLY A 141 -0.88 -7.68 15.78
CA GLY A 141 -2.10 -7.63 14.98
C GLY A 141 -2.72 -6.22 14.92
N HIS A 142 -2.73 -5.49 16.06
CA HIS A 142 -3.24 -4.12 16.08
C HIS A 142 -2.29 -3.14 15.37
N GLN A 143 -0.97 -3.34 15.43
CA GLN A 143 -0.02 -2.56 14.63
C GLN A 143 -0.27 -2.76 13.13
N ARG A 144 -0.62 -3.98 12.72
CA ARG A 144 -0.99 -4.30 11.35
C ARG A 144 -2.28 -3.59 10.92
N LEU A 145 -3.30 -3.55 11.79
CA LEU A 145 -4.52 -2.76 11.54
C LEU A 145 -4.21 -1.27 11.45
N LEU A 146 -3.30 -0.76 12.28
CA LEU A 146 -2.85 0.63 12.20
C LEU A 146 -2.20 0.97 10.84
N GLU A 147 -1.35 0.09 10.31
CA GLU A 147 -0.78 0.29 8.97
C GLU A 147 -1.85 0.34 7.88
N ILE A 148 -2.86 -0.53 7.97
CA ILE A 148 -4.00 -0.50 7.05
C ILE A 148 -4.75 0.83 7.18
N ALA A 149 -4.98 1.31 8.42
CA ALA A 149 -5.61 2.61 8.66
C ALA A 149 -4.79 3.77 8.04
N MET A 150 -3.46 3.76 8.20
CA MET A 150 -2.57 4.73 7.57
C MET A 150 -2.71 4.74 6.05
N GLY A 151 -2.82 3.56 5.43
CA GLY A 151 -3.08 3.44 3.99
C GLY A 151 -4.46 3.97 3.59
N LEU A 152 -5.51 3.58 4.33
CA LEU A 152 -6.91 3.95 4.04
C LEU A 152 -7.17 5.45 4.24
N SER A 153 -6.52 6.09 5.23
CA SER A 153 -6.69 7.52 5.51
C SER A 153 -6.34 8.41 4.33
N GLN A 154 -5.45 7.92 3.46
CA GLN A 154 -5.06 8.62 2.24
C GLN A 154 -6.16 8.60 1.15
N GLY A 155 -7.24 7.83 1.33
CA GLY A 155 -8.30 7.67 0.34
C GLY A 155 -7.79 7.08 -0.98
N PRO A 156 -7.08 5.95 -0.95
CA PRO A 156 -6.50 5.39 -2.15
C PRO A 156 -7.57 4.81 -3.07
N ARG A 157 -7.31 4.84 -4.37
CA ARG A 157 -8.10 4.10 -5.38
C ARG A 157 -7.65 2.64 -5.46
N LEU A 158 -6.38 2.36 -5.13
CA LEU A 158 -5.79 1.03 -5.07
C LEU A 158 -5.04 0.87 -3.75
N LEU A 159 -5.42 -0.12 -2.96
CA LEU A 159 -4.68 -0.53 -1.77
C LEU A 159 -4.01 -1.88 -2.05
N ILE A 160 -2.70 -1.94 -1.86
CA ILE A 160 -1.89 -3.14 -2.02
C ILE A 160 -1.45 -3.60 -0.62
N LEU A 161 -1.82 -4.82 -0.26
CA LEU A 161 -1.46 -5.44 1.02
C LEU A 161 -0.47 -6.58 0.75
N ASP A 162 0.71 -6.52 1.35
CA ASP A 162 1.72 -7.57 1.26
C ASP A 162 1.70 -8.39 2.56
N GLU A 163 1.28 -9.66 2.46
CA GLU A 163 1.16 -10.61 3.58
C GLU A 163 0.43 -10.06 4.83
N PRO A 164 -0.82 -9.56 4.69
CA PRO A 164 -1.51 -8.85 5.77
C PRO A 164 -1.86 -9.74 6.98
N THR A 165 -1.74 -11.06 6.86
CA THR A 165 -2.18 -12.05 7.85
C THR A 165 -1.05 -12.86 8.49
N GLN A 166 0.21 -12.50 8.26
CA GLN A 166 1.33 -13.13 8.97
C GLN A 166 1.42 -12.57 10.39
N GLY A 167 1.13 -13.40 11.39
CA GLY A 167 1.22 -13.18 12.83
C GLY A 167 0.73 -14.40 13.57
#